data_349f17b0ec6cf29b9bba5578915b0f6e
#
_entry.id   349f17b0ec6cf29b9bba5578915b0f6e
#
_cell.length_a   1.000
_cell.length_b   1.000
_cell.length_c   1.000
_cell.angle_alpha   90.00
_cell.angle_beta   90.00
_cell.angle_gamma   90.00
#
_symmetry.space_group_name_H-M   'P 1'
#
loop_
_entity.id
_entity.type
_entity.pdbx_description
1 polymer ?
#
loop_
_entity_poly.entity_id
_entity_poly.type
_entity_poly.pdbx_seq_one_letter_code
_entity_poly.pdbx_strand_id
1 'polypeptide(L)'
;MRSAWLDIPLADYEGHMAVPGVGQAEMLATLFAELLGQWTPASAAVIGCAGGNGFDRLRVDVTRRVVGIDINPQYIQELAYRYAAAIPGLELYVRDIQEPVERIAPVDFIYAALVFEYVAPKPVLQNLRSICRPGGVLATVLQLPSDHASPVSDSPFTSLKGLTSAMQLVSPAALAADANEVGFRFLSSRLLRLSSGKEFAVQAFERWRP
;
A
#
# COMPACT_ATOMS: atom_id res chain seq x y z
N MET A 1 1.39 -5.26 20.70
CA MET A 1 2.74 -5.81 20.35
C MET A 1 3.41 -4.77 19.45
N ARG A 2 4.72 -4.49 19.61
CA ARG A 2 5.42 -3.52 18.74
C ARG A 2 5.53 -4.09 17.32
N SER A 3 5.23 -3.30 16.29
CA SER A 3 5.32 -3.74 14.91
C SER A 3 6.78 -4.00 14.50
N ALA A 4 7.03 -5.12 13.82
CA ALA A 4 8.35 -5.46 13.30
C ALA A 4 8.86 -4.43 12.28
N TRP A 5 7.97 -3.72 11.61
CA TRP A 5 8.29 -2.67 10.65
C TRP A 5 9.07 -1.48 11.25
N LEU A 6 8.96 -1.26 12.56
CA LEU A 6 9.69 -0.18 13.25
C LEU A 6 11.20 -0.45 13.39
N ASP A 7 11.62 -1.71 13.22
CA ASP A 7 13.01 -2.14 13.42
C ASP A 7 13.73 -2.46 12.09
N ILE A 8 13.05 -2.31 10.93
CA ILE A 8 13.62 -2.58 9.61
C ILE A 8 14.17 -1.29 9.02
N PRO A 9 15.49 -1.22 8.67
CA PRO A 9 16.04 -0.09 7.95
C PRO A 9 15.42 0.06 6.56
N LEU A 10 15.13 1.31 6.12
CA LEU A 10 14.55 1.56 4.80
C LEU A 10 15.43 1.01 3.66
N ALA A 11 16.76 1.18 3.78
CA ALA A 11 17.69 0.68 2.77
C ALA A 11 17.63 -0.84 2.60
N ASP A 12 17.44 -1.58 3.70
CA ASP A 12 17.27 -3.05 3.66
C ASP A 12 15.95 -3.43 2.97
N TYR A 13 14.86 -2.73 3.33
CA TYR A 13 13.56 -2.95 2.70
C TYR A 13 13.60 -2.65 1.20
N GLU A 14 14.07 -1.47 0.81
CA GLU A 14 14.16 -1.08 -0.62
C GLU A 14 15.12 -2.00 -1.38
N GLY A 15 16.28 -2.33 -0.78
CA GLY A 15 17.22 -3.26 -1.34
C GLY A 15 16.60 -4.64 -1.57
N HIS A 16 15.84 -5.17 -0.61
CA HIS A 16 15.11 -6.43 -0.76
C HIS A 16 14.09 -6.37 -1.90
N MET A 17 13.27 -5.33 -1.95
CA MET A 17 12.22 -5.17 -2.96
C MET A 17 12.79 -5.01 -4.38
N ALA A 18 14.03 -4.53 -4.50
CA ALA A 18 14.74 -4.31 -5.77
C ALA A 18 15.53 -5.54 -6.25
N VAL A 19 15.76 -6.56 -5.40
CA VAL A 19 16.49 -7.79 -5.83
C VAL A 19 15.78 -8.40 -7.02
N PRO A 20 16.49 -8.76 -8.12
CA PRO A 20 15.88 -9.32 -9.34
C PRO A 20 14.95 -10.52 -9.09
N GLY A 21 15.30 -11.40 -8.11
CA GLY A 21 14.45 -12.52 -7.70
C GLY A 21 13.19 -12.12 -6.91
N VAL A 22 13.09 -10.89 -6.42
CA VAL A 22 11.93 -10.33 -5.75
C VAL A 22 11.10 -9.50 -6.72
N GLY A 23 11.70 -8.51 -7.40
CA GLY A 23 11.11 -7.73 -8.49
C GLY A 23 9.85 -6.94 -8.15
N GLN A 24 9.56 -6.75 -6.86
CA GLN A 24 8.30 -6.14 -6.42
C GLN A 24 8.32 -4.62 -6.53
N ALA A 25 9.48 -3.96 -6.34
CA ALA A 25 9.56 -2.51 -6.36
C ALA A 25 9.06 -1.93 -7.68
N GLU A 26 9.62 -2.39 -8.79
CA GLU A 26 9.26 -1.91 -10.14
C GLU A 26 7.82 -2.27 -10.51
N MET A 27 7.37 -3.48 -10.18
CA MET A 27 6.00 -3.91 -10.43
C MET A 27 4.99 -3.02 -9.70
N LEU A 28 5.21 -2.74 -8.42
CA LEU A 28 4.31 -1.91 -7.62
C LEU A 28 4.33 -0.45 -8.06
N ALA A 29 5.50 0.11 -8.43
CA ALA A 29 5.60 1.47 -8.94
C ALA A 29 4.87 1.63 -10.29
N THR A 30 5.02 0.65 -11.20
CA THR A 30 4.32 0.63 -12.48
C THR A 30 2.81 0.50 -12.29
N LEU A 31 2.37 -0.41 -11.42
CA LEU A 31 0.96 -0.58 -11.08
C LEU A 31 0.35 0.68 -10.48
N PHE A 32 1.06 1.35 -9.57
CA PHE A 32 0.59 2.60 -8.97
C PHE A 32 0.36 3.68 -10.03
N ALA A 33 1.33 3.89 -10.92
CA ALA A 33 1.20 4.85 -12.02
C ALA A 33 0.03 4.50 -12.98
N GLU A 34 -0.15 3.20 -13.29
CA GLU A 34 -1.25 2.71 -14.12
C GLU A 34 -2.61 3.01 -13.48
N LEU A 35 -2.77 2.70 -12.18
CA LEU A 35 -4.01 2.94 -11.45
C LEU A 35 -4.31 4.45 -11.33
N LEU A 36 -3.31 5.28 -11.09
CA LEU A 36 -3.47 6.74 -11.11
C LEU A 36 -3.91 7.24 -12.49
N GLY A 37 -3.36 6.67 -13.57
CA GLY A 37 -3.78 6.98 -14.94
C GLY A 37 -5.22 6.54 -15.23
N GLN A 38 -5.64 5.39 -14.72
CA GLN A 38 -6.99 4.86 -14.89
C GLN A 38 -8.05 5.70 -14.17
N TRP A 39 -7.78 6.12 -12.93
CA TRP A 39 -8.78 6.80 -12.08
C TRP A 39 -8.63 8.31 -12.08
N THR A 40 -7.50 8.84 -12.54
CA THR A 40 -7.17 10.27 -12.61
C THR A 40 -7.60 11.08 -11.37
N PRO A 41 -7.23 10.64 -10.16
CA PRO A 41 -7.71 11.25 -8.92
C PRO A 41 -7.04 12.60 -8.68
N ALA A 42 -7.79 13.59 -8.19
CA ALA A 42 -7.23 14.88 -7.76
C ALA A 42 -6.49 14.77 -6.43
N SER A 43 -6.82 13.75 -5.63
CA SER A 43 -6.17 13.45 -4.34
C SER A 43 -6.00 11.94 -4.14
N ALA A 44 -4.83 11.52 -3.66
CA ALA A 44 -4.51 10.12 -3.40
C ALA A 44 -3.89 9.93 -2.02
N ALA A 45 -4.14 8.77 -1.40
CA ALA A 45 -3.43 8.32 -0.21
C ALA A 45 -2.69 7.01 -0.50
N VAL A 46 -1.46 6.90 -0.03
CA VAL A 46 -0.64 5.68 -0.10
C VAL A 46 -0.44 5.16 1.32
N ILE A 47 -0.90 3.96 1.57
CA ILE A 47 -0.84 3.30 2.87
C ILE A 47 0.37 2.35 2.89
N GLY A 48 1.20 2.43 3.95
CA GLY A 48 2.49 1.76 3.96
C GLY A 48 3.42 2.34 2.88
N CYS A 49 3.52 3.68 2.84
CA CYS A 49 4.18 4.38 1.74
C CYS A 49 5.71 4.22 1.73
N ALA A 50 6.30 3.70 2.80
CA ALA A 50 7.75 3.53 2.95
C ALA A 50 8.55 4.77 2.49
N GLY A 51 9.60 4.60 1.69
CA GLY A 51 10.40 5.68 1.11
C GLY A 51 9.81 6.32 -0.16
N GLY A 52 8.55 5.99 -0.52
CA GLY A 52 7.85 6.59 -1.66
C GLY A 52 8.07 5.87 -3.00
N ASN A 53 8.06 4.54 -3.00
CA ASN A 53 8.14 3.77 -4.24
C ASN A 53 7.02 4.17 -5.22
N GLY A 54 7.40 4.64 -6.42
CA GLY A 54 6.49 5.10 -7.47
C GLY A 54 6.04 6.57 -7.33
N PHE A 55 6.49 7.31 -6.32
CA PHE A 55 6.16 8.73 -6.17
C PHE A 55 6.81 9.60 -7.26
N ASP A 56 7.91 9.16 -7.85
CA ASP A 56 8.55 9.75 -9.02
C ASP A 56 7.68 9.70 -10.30
N ARG A 57 6.64 8.86 -10.30
CA ARG A 57 5.69 8.69 -11.42
C ARG A 57 4.39 9.48 -11.25
N LEU A 58 4.26 10.22 -10.14
CA LEU A 58 3.10 11.07 -9.88
C LEU A 58 3.02 12.23 -10.88
N ARG A 59 1.84 12.42 -11.43
CA ARG A 59 1.51 13.60 -12.21
C ARG A 59 0.89 14.64 -11.30
N VAL A 60 1.71 15.54 -10.76
CA VAL A 60 1.28 16.56 -9.78
C VAL A 60 0.32 17.61 -10.37
N ASP A 61 0.25 17.71 -11.70
CA ASP A 61 -0.75 18.50 -12.43
C ASP A 61 -2.16 17.88 -12.35
N VAL A 62 -2.26 16.56 -12.18
CA VAL A 62 -3.50 15.79 -12.04
C VAL A 62 -3.77 15.50 -10.56
N THR A 63 -2.88 14.74 -9.92
CA THR A 63 -2.99 14.37 -8.50
C THR A 63 -2.29 15.43 -7.65
N ARG A 64 -3.04 16.46 -7.29
CA ARG A 64 -2.52 17.67 -6.64
C ARG A 64 -2.30 17.53 -5.14
N ARG A 65 -2.96 16.56 -4.50
CA ARG A 65 -2.83 16.26 -3.07
C ARG A 65 -2.45 14.79 -2.92
N VAL A 66 -1.35 14.53 -2.23
CA VAL A 66 -0.83 13.18 -1.98
C VAL A 66 -0.61 13.01 -0.48
N VAL A 67 -1.23 11.99 0.08
CA VAL A 67 -1.12 11.63 1.50
C VAL A 67 -0.30 10.36 1.62
N GLY A 68 0.81 10.40 2.34
CA GLY A 68 1.60 9.22 2.71
C GLY A 68 1.36 8.86 4.17
N ILE A 69 1.03 7.60 4.44
CA ILE A 69 0.85 7.08 5.80
C ILE A 69 1.77 5.88 5.98
N ASP A 70 2.61 5.92 7.00
CA ASP A 70 3.46 4.80 7.39
C ASP A 70 3.63 4.76 8.91
N ILE A 71 3.82 3.57 9.46
CA ILE A 71 4.07 3.39 10.89
C ILE A 71 5.51 3.78 11.27
N ASN A 72 6.45 3.69 10.33
CA ASN A 72 7.86 3.93 10.58
C ASN A 72 8.23 5.42 10.38
N PRO A 73 8.63 6.14 11.44
CA PRO A 73 8.96 7.56 11.35
C PRO A 73 10.19 7.83 10.46
N GLN A 74 11.15 6.91 10.39
CA GLN A 74 12.33 7.07 9.55
C GLN A 74 11.97 6.98 8.07
N TYR A 75 10.99 6.14 7.71
CA TYR A 75 10.48 6.05 6.35
C TYR A 75 9.82 7.35 5.92
N ILE A 76 8.96 7.89 6.77
CA ILE A 76 8.28 9.18 6.52
C ILE A 76 9.29 10.32 6.40
N GLN A 77 10.33 10.35 7.23
CA GLN A 77 11.38 11.37 7.14
C GLN A 77 12.13 11.29 5.82
N GLU A 78 12.49 10.09 5.39
CA GLU A 78 13.21 9.89 4.12
C GLU A 78 12.32 10.23 2.92
N LEU A 79 11.03 9.86 2.96
CA LEU A 79 10.06 10.22 1.93
C LEU A 79 9.91 11.75 1.83
N ALA A 80 9.83 12.46 2.96
CA ALA A 80 9.80 13.91 2.99
C ALA A 80 11.04 14.51 2.34
N TYR A 81 12.22 13.99 2.69
CA TYR A 81 13.49 14.45 2.12
C TYR A 81 13.53 14.29 0.59
N ARG A 82 13.05 13.16 0.07
CA ARG A 82 13.06 12.86 -1.37
C ARG A 82 12.05 13.69 -2.18
N TYR A 83 10.84 13.90 -1.64
CA TYR A 83 9.71 14.31 -2.46
C TYR A 83 9.01 15.61 -2.05
N ALA A 84 9.28 16.20 -0.86
CA ALA A 84 8.56 17.39 -0.43
C ALA A 84 8.72 18.59 -1.38
N ALA A 85 9.88 18.74 -2.01
CA ALA A 85 10.10 19.80 -2.98
C ALA A 85 9.43 19.55 -4.34
N ALA A 86 9.29 18.27 -4.73
CA ALA A 86 8.73 17.88 -6.03
C ALA A 86 7.19 17.75 -6.01
N ILE A 87 6.60 17.52 -4.83
CA ILE A 87 5.15 17.31 -4.65
C ILE A 87 4.61 18.36 -3.68
N PRO A 88 4.20 19.55 -4.15
CA PRO A 88 3.76 20.64 -3.27
C PRO A 88 2.56 20.30 -2.36
N GLY A 89 1.71 19.37 -2.79
CA GLY A 89 0.54 18.90 -2.03
C GLY A 89 0.80 17.62 -1.23
N LEU A 90 2.07 17.36 -0.84
CA LEU A 90 2.43 16.18 -0.05
C LEU A 90 2.12 16.39 1.43
N GLU A 91 1.32 15.48 1.98
CA GLU A 91 1.00 15.38 3.41
C GLU A 91 1.50 14.04 3.93
N LEU A 92 2.26 14.04 5.02
CA LEU A 92 2.89 12.84 5.56
C LEU A 92 2.49 12.62 7.02
N TYR A 93 2.12 11.37 7.33
CA TYR A 93 1.67 10.98 8.66
C TYR A 93 2.40 9.73 9.14
N VAL A 94 3.05 9.85 10.31
CA VAL A 94 3.53 8.68 11.06
C VAL A 94 2.34 8.12 11.83
N ARG A 95 1.76 7.02 11.35
CA ARG A 95 0.55 6.42 11.94
C ARG A 95 0.51 4.92 11.74
N ASP A 96 0.07 4.20 12.76
CA ASP A 96 -0.44 2.85 12.58
C ASP A 96 -1.84 2.93 11.96
N ILE A 97 -2.01 2.39 10.77
CA ILE A 97 -3.29 2.43 10.05
C ILE A 97 -4.39 1.60 10.74
N GLN A 98 -4.03 0.77 11.70
CA GLN A 98 -4.98 0.04 12.54
C GLN A 98 -5.65 0.95 13.59
N GLU A 99 -5.00 2.07 13.93
CA GLU A 99 -5.54 3.08 14.84
C GLU A 99 -6.40 4.10 14.07
N PRO A 100 -7.35 4.78 14.73
CA PRO A 100 -8.19 5.77 14.07
C PRO A 100 -7.39 6.86 13.36
N VAL A 101 -7.73 7.12 12.11
CA VAL A 101 -7.05 8.11 11.24
C VAL A 101 -7.76 9.47 11.27
N GLU A 102 -7.87 10.05 12.47
CA GLU A 102 -8.47 11.36 12.65
C GLU A 102 -7.65 12.47 11.97
N ARG A 103 -8.33 13.54 11.53
CA ARG A 103 -7.76 14.76 10.94
C ARG A 103 -7.12 14.60 9.55
N ILE A 104 -7.28 13.45 8.90
CA ILE A 104 -6.89 13.31 7.49
C ILE A 104 -8.13 13.59 6.64
N ALA A 105 -8.09 14.66 5.85
CA ALA A 105 -9.18 14.98 4.94
C ALA A 105 -9.34 13.87 3.89
N PRO A 106 -10.58 13.47 3.54
CA PRO A 106 -10.82 12.38 2.59
C PRO A 106 -10.20 12.62 1.21
N VAL A 107 -9.74 11.52 0.58
CA VAL A 107 -9.13 11.49 -0.76
C VAL A 107 -10.02 10.77 -1.76
N ASP A 108 -9.74 10.97 -3.06
CA ASP A 108 -10.46 10.33 -4.16
C ASP A 108 -9.98 8.90 -4.41
N PHE A 109 -8.72 8.61 -4.09
CA PHE A 109 -8.07 7.33 -4.35
C PHE A 109 -7.19 6.90 -3.17
N ILE A 110 -7.24 5.63 -2.82
CA ILE A 110 -6.37 5.02 -1.79
C ILE A 110 -5.64 3.84 -2.43
N TYR A 111 -4.32 3.80 -2.27
CA TYR A 111 -3.48 2.68 -2.65
C TYR A 111 -2.92 1.99 -1.42
N ALA A 112 -3.26 0.72 -1.23
CA ALA A 112 -2.80 -0.12 -0.12
C ALA A 112 -2.20 -1.41 -0.69
N ALA A 113 -0.88 -1.40 -0.92
CA ALA A 113 -0.16 -2.50 -1.54
C ALA A 113 0.68 -3.24 -0.51
N LEU A 114 0.44 -4.55 -0.35
CA LEU A 114 1.15 -5.44 0.57
C LEU A 114 1.10 -4.97 2.04
N VAL A 115 -0.01 -4.36 2.43
CA VAL A 115 -0.25 -3.86 3.79
C VAL A 115 -1.09 -4.86 4.58
N PHE A 116 -2.11 -5.42 3.95
CA PHE A 116 -3.08 -6.29 4.62
C PHE A 116 -2.48 -7.59 5.16
N GLU A 117 -1.32 -7.97 4.66
CA GLU A 117 -0.55 -9.11 5.17
C GLU A 117 0.01 -8.90 6.58
N TYR A 118 0.00 -7.66 7.10
CA TYR A 118 0.62 -7.28 8.37
C TYR A 118 -0.34 -6.63 9.36
N VAL A 119 -1.61 -6.52 9.01
CA VAL A 119 -2.63 -5.80 9.79
C VAL A 119 -3.94 -6.60 9.85
N ALA A 120 -4.80 -6.29 10.82
CA ALA A 120 -6.15 -6.81 10.86
C ALA A 120 -7.01 -6.12 9.77
N PRO A 121 -7.56 -6.86 8.76
CA PRO A 121 -8.20 -6.22 7.61
C PRO A 121 -9.39 -5.32 7.97
N LYS A 122 -10.32 -5.80 8.78
CA LYS A 122 -11.59 -5.11 9.04
C LYS A 122 -11.43 -3.74 9.74
N PRO A 123 -10.65 -3.58 10.82
CA PRO A 123 -10.36 -2.27 11.41
C PRO A 123 -9.70 -1.31 10.42
N VAL A 124 -8.73 -1.82 9.64
CA VAL A 124 -8.04 -1.00 8.63
C VAL A 124 -9.00 -0.55 7.54
N LEU A 125 -9.86 -1.42 7.02
CA LEU A 125 -10.87 -1.05 6.03
C LEU A 125 -11.84 0.02 6.57
N GLN A 126 -12.22 -0.03 7.85
CA GLN A 126 -13.03 1.00 8.50
C GLN A 126 -12.31 2.36 8.51
N ASN A 127 -11.02 2.36 8.86
CA ASN A 127 -10.19 3.56 8.85
C ASN A 127 -10.01 4.10 7.42
N LEU A 128 -9.71 3.24 6.44
CA LEU A 128 -9.61 3.64 5.03
C LEU A 128 -10.93 4.21 4.50
N ARG A 129 -12.08 3.64 4.93
CA ARG A 129 -13.37 4.21 4.57
C ARG A 129 -13.54 5.63 5.09
N SER A 130 -13.06 5.94 6.29
CA SER A 130 -13.19 7.29 6.86
C SER A 130 -12.45 8.34 6.04
N ILE A 131 -11.30 8.00 5.47
CA ILE A 131 -10.46 8.88 4.64
C ILE A 131 -10.65 8.70 3.12
N CYS A 132 -11.56 7.86 2.67
CA CYS A 132 -11.96 7.75 1.26
C CYS A 132 -13.21 8.59 1.03
N ARG A 133 -13.29 9.39 -0.02
CA ARG A 133 -14.53 10.15 -0.37
C ARG A 133 -15.64 9.20 -0.82
N PRO A 134 -16.91 9.53 -0.61
CA PRO A 134 -18.01 8.81 -1.26
C PRO A 134 -17.82 8.78 -2.78
N GLY A 135 -17.80 7.58 -3.37
CA GLY A 135 -17.45 7.36 -4.78
C GLY A 135 -15.95 7.34 -5.06
N GLY A 136 -15.10 7.51 -4.04
CA GLY A 136 -13.66 7.31 -4.15
C GLY A 136 -13.29 5.82 -4.21
N VAL A 137 -12.09 5.54 -4.67
CA VAL A 137 -11.62 4.18 -4.95
C VAL A 137 -10.52 3.75 -3.98
N LEU A 138 -10.65 2.55 -3.45
CA LEU A 138 -9.59 1.82 -2.75
C LEU A 138 -9.03 0.76 -3.70
N ALA A 139 -7.74 0.84 -4.00
CA ALA A 139 -7.00 -0.20 -4.69
C ALA A 139 -6.09 -0.95 -3.70
N THR A 140 -6.19 -2.27 -3.69
CA THR A 140 -5.38 -3.16 -2.84
C THR A 140 -4.54 -4.09 -3.68
N VAL A 141 -3.36 -4.43 -3.19
CA VAL A 141 -2.50 -5.49 -3.76
C VAL A 141 -2.23 -6.49 -2.67
N LEU A 142 -2.62 -7.73 -2.88
CA LEU A 142 -2.41 -8.84 -1.96
C LEU A 142 -1.46 -9.87 -2.58
N GLN A 143 -0.48 -10.33 -1.82
CA GLN A 143 0.33 -11.47 -2.23
C GLN A 143 -0.50 -12.76 -2.08
N LEU A 144 -0.48 -13.59 -3.11
CA LEU A 144 -1.16 -14.89 -3.09
C LEU A 144 -0.23 -16.01 -2.59
N PRO A 145 -0.79 -17.09 -2.04
CA PRO A 145 -0.02 -18.30 -1.78
C PRO A 145 0.68 -18.79 -3.05
N SER A 146 1.89 -19.32 -2.91
CA SER A 146 2.65 -19.91 -4.01
C SER A 146 3.31 -21.20 -3.53
N ASP A 147 3.18 -22.27 -4.32
CA ASP A 147 3.86 -23.54 -4.05
C ASP A 147 5.36 -23.47 -4.38
N HIS A 148 5.80 -22.40 -5.06
CA HIS A 148 7.15 -22.28 -5.61
C HIS A 148 7.97 -21.14 -4.97
N ALA A 149 7.36 -20.31 -4.13
CA ALA A 149 8.04 -19.17 -3.53
C ALA A 149 7.62 -18.96 -2.07
N SER A 150 8.61 -18.73 -1.21
CA SER A 150 8.36 -18.32 0.18
C SER A 150 7.57 -16.99 0.22
N PRO A 151 6.66 -16.80 1.19
CA PRO A 151 5.97 -15.52 1.38
C PRO A 151 6.93 -14.32 1.45
N VAL A 152 7.97 -14.41 2.26
CA VAL A 152 9.10 -13.48 2.23
C VAL A 152 10.24 -14.16 1.47
N SER A 153 10.65 -13.59 0.33
CA SER A 153 11.74 -14.14 -0.46
C SER A 153 13.07 -14.07 0.28
N ASP A 154 13.95 -15.03 0.02
CA ASP A 154 15.32 -14.95 0.51
C ASP A 154 16.04 -13.76 -0.14
N SER A 155 16.78 -13.04 0.68
CA SER A 155 17.62 -11.92 0.26
C SER A 155 18.79 -11.74 1.23
N PRO A 156 19.83 -10.99 0.85
CA PRO A 156 20.95 -10.71 1.76
C PRO A 156 20.55 -9.83 2.97
N PHE A 157 19.37 -9.25 2.98
CA PHE A 157 18.89 -8.34 4.02
C PHE A 157 18.25 -9.10 5.18
N THR A 158 19.06 -9.40 6.20
CA THR A 158 18.64 -10.25 7.33
C THR A 158 17.63 -9.60 8.27
N SER A 159 17.51 -8.27 8.28
CA SER A 159 16.54 -7.51 9.08
C SER A 159 15.09 -7.89 8.74
N LEU A 160 14.83 -8.30 7.49
CA LEU A 160 13.49 -8.69 7.04
C LEU A 160 13.06 -10.10 7.49
N LYS A 161 13.95 -10.90 8.04
CA LYS A 161 13.59 -12.26 8.53
C LYS A 161 12.48 -12.22 9.59
N GLY A 162 12.42 -11.15 10.38
CA GLY A 162 11.36 -10.94 11.36
C GLY A 162 9.96 -10.80 10.76
N LEU A 163 9.86 -10.40 9.49
CA LEU A 163 8.57 -10.27 8.80
C LEU A 163 7.93 -11.62 8.49
N THR A 164 8.72 -12.68 8.32
CA THR A 164 8.19 -14.02 7.99
C THR A 164 7.19 -14.51 9.04
N SER A 165 7.44 -14.22 10.31
CA SER A 165 6.53 -14.59 11.40
C SER A 165 5.34 -13.64 11.58
N ALA A 166 5.45 -12.41 11.08
CA ALA A 166 4.40 -11.40 11.17
C ALA A 166 3.46 -11.41 9.96
N MET A 167 3.91 -11.95 8.83
CA MET A 167 3.17 -11.96 7.58
C MET A 167 2.05 -13.01 7.60
N GLN A 168 0.84 -12.59 7.25
CA GLN A 168 -0.32 -13.45 7.08
C GLN A 168 -0.93 -13.20 5.70
N LEU A 169 -0.93 -14.21 4.84
CA LEU A 169 -1.57 -14.08 3.53
C LEU A 169 -3.09 -13.94 3.69
N VAL A 170 -3.63 -12.91 3.09
CA VAL A 170 -5.07 -12.60 3.12
C VAL A 170 -5.73 -13.08 1.85
N SER A 171 -6.80 -13.86 1.99
CA SER A 171 -7.60 -14.27 0.84
C SER A 171 -8.27 -13.05 0.18
N PRO A 172 -8.14 -12.87 -1.16
CA PRO A 172 -8.84 -11.79 -1.87
C PRO A 172 -10.36 -11.84 -1.67
N ALA A 173 -10.94 -13.02 -1.58
CA ALA A 173 -12.37 -13.19 -1.33
C ALA A 173 -12.76 -12.74 0.10
N ALA A 174 -11.93 -13.06 1.09
CA ALA A 174 -12.16 -12.63 2.47
C ALA A 174 -12.04 -11.09 2.59
N LEU A 175 -11.00 -10.49 1.99
CA LEU A 175 -10.85 -9.03 1.98
C LEU A 175 -12.05 -8.36 1.29
N ALA A 176 -12.54 -8.92 0.17
CA ALA A 176 -13.70 -8.37 -0.53
C ALA A 176 -14.98 -8.45 0.30
N ALA A 177 -15.17 -9.52 1.08
CA ALA A 177 -16.29 -9.65 2.01
C ALA A 177 -16.23 -8.60 3.13
N ASP A 178 -15.07 -8.47 3.78
CA ASP A 178 -14.85 -7.47 4.82
C ASP A 178 -15.03 -6.03 4.27
N ALA A 179 -14.53 -5.76 3.07
CA ALA A 179 -14.67 -4.47 2.40
C ALA A 179 -16.14 -4.14 2.14
N ASN A 180 -16.94 -5.12 1.69
CA ASN A 180 -18.37 -4.94 1.47
C ASN A 180 -19.12 -4.65 2.78
N GLU A 181 -18.80 -5.35 3.86
CA GLU A 181 -19.40 -5.13 5.17
C GLU A 181 -19.16 -3.72 5.71
N VAL A 182 -18.00 -3.12 5.42
CA VAL A 182 -17.68 -1.76 5.87
C VAL A 182 -18.11 -0.68 4.86
N GLY A 183 -18.77 -1.04 3.76
CA GLY A 183 -19.36 -0.09 2.81
C GLY A 183 -18.47 0.27 1.61
N PHE A 184 -17.59 -0.63 1.20
CA PHE A 184 -16.93 -0.62 -0.10
C PHE A 184 -17.60 -1.62 -1.05
N ARG A 185 -17.89 -1.21 -2.27
CA ARG A 185 -18.41 -2.07 -3.34
C ARG A 185 -17.26 -2.59 -4.19
N PHE A 186 -17.19 -3.88 -4.40
CA PHE A 186 -16.23 -4.49 -5.32
C PHE A 186 -16.44 -3.99 -6.76
N LEU A 187 -15.35 -3.59 -7.42
CA LEU A 187 -15.36 -3.15 -8.82
C LEU A 187 -14.67 -4.17 -9.73
N SER A 188 -13.46 -4.56 -9.39
CA SER A 188 -12.66 -5.45 -10.24
C SER A 188 -11.59 -6.19 -9.45
N SER A 189 -11.12 -7.30 -10.03
CA SER A 189 -9.90 -7.99 -9.59
C SER A 189 -9.13 -8.47 -10.81
N ARG A 190 -7.80 -8.40 -10.73
CA ARG A 190 -6.89 -8.99 -11.73
C ARG A 190 -5.69 -9.63 -11.06
N LEU A 191 -5.09 -10.57 -11.74
CA LEU A 191 -3.88 -11.25 -11.30
C LEU A 191 -2.66 -10.59 -11.94
N LEU A 192 -1.61 -10.36 -11.13
CA LEU A 192 -0.28 -10.04 -11.60
C LEU A 192 0.66 -11.18 -11.23
N ARG A 193 1.53 -11.55 -12.15
CA ARG A 193 2.54 -12.58 -11.94
C ARG A 193 3.93 -12.03 -12.22
N LEU A 194 4.83 -12.25 -11.29
CA LEU A 194 6.24 -11.94 -11.48
C LEU A 194 6.99 -13.15 -12.09
N SER A 195 8.13 -12.86 -12.72
CA SER A 195 9.02 -13.90 -13.25
C SER A 195 9.54 -14.87 -12.17
N SER A 196 9.56 -14.43 -10.90
CA SER A 196 9.88 -15.26 -9.74
C SER A 196 8.80 -16.30 -9.39
N GLY A 197 7.66 -16.32 -10.08
CA GLY A 197 6.51 -17.18 -9.78
C GLY A 197 5.60 -16.65 -8.68
N LYS A 198 5.91 -15.50 -8.06
CA LYS A 198 4.98 -14.85 -7.13
C LYS A 198 3.79 -14.27 -7.88
N GLU A 199 2.62 -14.42 -7.28
CA GLU A 199 1.36 -13.91 -7.79
C GLU A 199 0.73 -12.92 -6.82
N PHE A 200 0.05 -11.93 -7.38
CA PHE A 200 -0.61 -10.87 -6.62
C PHE A 200 -2.02 -10.64 -7.16
N ALA A 201 -2.98 -10.53 -6.26
CA ALA A 201 -4.32 -10.06 -6.60
C ALA A 201 -4.38 -8.54 -6.44
N VAL A 202 -4.71 -7.84 -7.52
CA VAL A 202 -5.02 -6.42 -7.51
C VAL A 202 -6.51 -6.26 -7.50
N GLN A 203 -7.07 -5.69 -6.45
CA GLN A 203 -8.51 -5.47 -6.32
C GLN A 203 -8.81 -3.98 -6.24
N ALA A 204 -9.92 -3.56 -6.83
CA ALA A 204 -10.45 -2.21 -6.73
C ALA A 204 -11.85 -2.24 -6.12
N PHE A 205 -12.09 -1.28 -5.23
CA PHE A 205 -13.36 -1.10 -4.53
C PHE A 205 -13.76 0.36 -4.57
N GLU A 206 -15.05 0.65 -4.71
CA GLU A 206 -15.59 1.99 -4.60
C GLU A 206 -16.25 2.20 -3.24
N ARG A 207 -15.94 3.30 -2.55
CA ARG A 207 -16.70 3.69 -1.37
C ARG A 207 -18.14 4.04 -1.77
N TRP A 208 -19.08 3.30 -1.20
CA TRP A 208 -20.51 3.56 -1.46
C TRP A 208 -20.88 5.00 -1.15
N ARG A 209 -21.67 5.57 -2.07
CA ARG A 209 -22.39 6.82 -1.81
C ARG A 209 -23.65 6.45 -1.02
N PRO A 210 -23.94 7.08 0.11
CA PRO A 210 -25.19 6.87 0.82
C PRO A 210 -26.39 7.35 -0.02
#